data_c0baa65f477386e583173564af2a6807
#
_entry.id   c0baa65f477386e583173564af2a6807
#
_cell.length_a   1.000
_cell.length_b   1.000
_cell.length_c   1.000
_cell.angle_alpha   90.00
_cell.angle_beta   90.00
_cell.angle_gamma   90.00
#
_symmetry.space_group_name_H-M   'P 1'
#
loop_
_entity.id
_entity.type
_entity.pdbx_description
1 polymer ?
#
loop_
_entity_poly.entity_id
_entity_poly.type
_entity_poly.pdbx_seq_one_letter_code
_entity_poly.pdbx_strand_id
1 'polypeptide(L)'
;MRDQPLGEFLEQLAARVSAPGGGATAALHAAQSAALLGMVARYSDGPKHAEHAVTIASVLAEVDVLRVEAVRLAEDDAVAFTAVTDAYRLPKGPERSAAIAAALAGAAVPPARTIAVAERLVALAEVLLPVANRNVITDVAAAADAARDRKSTRLNSSHSLPSRMPSSA
;
A
#
# COMPACT_ATOMS: atom_id res chain seq x y z
N MET A 1 -10.05 -1.50 9.29
CA MET A 1 -9.92 -0.97 7.93
C MET A 1 -10.39 -1.97 6.88
N ARG A 2 -9.99 -3.24 6.98
CA ARG A 2 -10.34 -4.31 6.01
C ARG A 2 -11.84 -4.47 5.79
N ASP A 3 -12.64 -4.45 6.85
CA ASP A 3 -14.10 -4.67 6.81
C ASP A 3 -14.89 -3.35 6.84
N GLN A 4 -14.19 -2.22 6.70
CA GLN A 4 -14.80 -0.89 6.68
C GLN A 4 -15.30 -0.57 5.27
N PRO A 5 -16.50 0.01 5.11
CA PRO A 5 -16.97 0.54 3.85
C PRO A 5 -15.99 1.56 3.25
N LEU A 6 -15.79 1.52 1.93
CA LEU A 6 -14.88 2.45 1.25
C LEU A 6 -15.24 3.92 1.49
N GLY A 7 -16.54 4.25 1.53
CA GLY A 7 -17.01 5.60 1.81
C GLY A 7 -16.55 6.10 3.17
N GLU A 8 -16.70 5.27 4.20
CA GLU A 8 -16.25 5.58 5.56
C GLU A 8 -14.72 5.78 5.64
N PHE A 9 -13.96 4.94 4.93
CA PHE A 9 -12.52 5.13 4.83
C PHE A 9 -12.15 6.49 4.21
N LEU A 10 -12.83 6.88 3.14
CA LEU A 10 -12.59 8.16 2.45
C LEU A 10 -13.00 9.36 3.32
N GLU A 11 -14.09 9.25 4.07
CA GLU A 11 -14.50 10.27 5.05
C GLU A 11 -13.45 10.45 6.14
N GLN A 12 -12.93 9.36 6.69
CA GLN A 12 -11.86 9.41 7.69
C GLN A 12 -10.56 9.98 7.12
N LEU A 13 -10.20 9.60 5.88
CA LEU A 13 -9.01 10.12 5.21
C LEU A 13 -9.10 11.64 4.98
N ALA A 14 -10.30 12.15 4.69
CA ALA A 14 -10.57 13.58 4.51
C ALA A 14 -10.64 14.35 5.83
N ALA A 15 -10.84 13.67 6.96
CA ALA A 15 -11.04 14.30 8.25
C ALA A 15 -9.72 14.81 8.85
N ARG A 16 -9.83 15.70 9.87
CA ARG A 16 -8.69 16.17 10.66
C ARG A 16 -8.34 15.17 11.77
N VAL A 17 -7.87 13.99 11.37
CA VAL A 17 -7.46 12.90 12.28
C VAL A 17 -6.01 12.48 12.00
N SER A 18 -5.39 11.80 12.95
CA SER A 18 -3.99 11.35 12.82
C SER A 18 -3.81 10.24 11.77
N ALA A 19 -4.79 9.36 11.65
CA ALA A 19 -4.83 8.24 10.71
C ALA A 19 -6.29 7.96 10.28
N PRO A 20 -6.53 7.41 9.06
CA PRO A 20 -5.56 7.03 8.05
C PRO A 20 -4.88 8.21 7.34
N GLY A 21 -3.76 7.95 6.67
CA GLY A 21 -2.98 8.95 5.94
C GLY A 21 -2.42 8.43 4.62
N GLY A 22 -1.40 9.12 4.11
CA GLY A 22 -0.77 8.80 2.83
C GLY A 22 -0.16 7.40 2.77
N GLY A 23 0.39 6.87 3.88
CA GLY A 23 0.95 5.52 3.92
C GLY A 23 -0.12 4.45 3.76
N ALA A 24 -1.24 4.56 4.47
CA ALA A 24 -2.38 3.66 4.32
C ALA A 24 -2.96 3.73 2.90
N THR A 25 -3.14 4.95 2.34
CA THR A 25 -3.59 5.14 0.96
C THR A 25 -2.66 4.47 -0.02
N ALA A 26 -1.37 4.67 0.19
CA ALA A 26 -0.33 4.06 -0.61
C ALA A 26 -0.42 2.53 -0.59
N ALA A 27 -0.64 1.88 0.55
CA ALA A 27 -0.82 0.44 0.65
C ALA A 27 -2.10 -0.04 -0.04
N LEU A 28 -3.18 0.74 0.01
CA LEU A 28 -4.42 0.42 -0.72
C LEU A 28 -4.24 0.50 -2.23
N HIS A 29 -3.46 1.44 -2.77
CA HIS A 29 -3.13 1.46 -4.19
C HIS A 29 -2.37 0.18 -4.62
N ALA A 30 -1.47 -0.36 -3.77
CA ALA A 30 -0.84 -1.65 -4.07
C ALA A 30 -1.85 -2.80 -4.02
N ALA A 31 -2.79 -2.77 -3.10
CA ALA A 31 -3.84 -3.78 -3.04
C ALA A 31 -4.72 -3.74 -4.30
N GLN A 32 -5.07 -2.53 -4.79
CA GLN A 32 -5.80 -2.35 -6.04
C GLN A 32 -5.00 -2.83 -7.25
N SER A 33 -3.71 -2.48 -7.33
CA SER A 33 -2.81 -2.98 -8.36
C SER A 33 -2.77 -4.50 -8.39
N ALA A 34 -2.58 -5.15 -7.24
CA ALA A 34 -2.59 -6.60 -7.12
C ALA A 34 -3.93 -7.21 -7.55
N ALA A 35 -5.04 -6.57 -7.19
CA ALA A 35 -6.38 -7.02 -7.58
C ALA A 35 -6.60 -6.95 -9.10
N LEU A 36 -6.17 -5.86 -9.75
CA LEU A 36 -6.25 -5.70 -11.20
C LEU A 36 -5.39 -6.76 -11.92
N LEU A 37 -4.15 -6.98 -11.50
CA LEU A 37 -3.30 -8.04 -12.09
C LEU A 37 -3.92 -9.42 -11.89
N GLY A 38 -4.49 -9.69 -10.72
CA GLY A 38 -5.20 -10.94 -10.44
C GLY A 38 -6.44 -11.13 -11.33
N MET A 39 -7.18 -10.06 -11.61
CA MET A 39 -8.29 -10.07 -12.57
C MET A 39 -7.77 -10.39 -13.98
N VAL A 40 -6.75 -9.69 -14.46
CA VAL A 40 -6.16 -9.91 -15.79
C VAL A 40 -5.66 -11.35 -15.93
N ALA A 41 -4.96 -11.88 -14.92
CA ALA A 41 -4.49 -13.26 -14.93
C ALA A 41 -5.65 -14.25 -15.06
N ARG A 42 -6.76 -14.06 -14.34
CA ARG A 42 -7.98 -14.90 -14.43
C ARG A 42 -8.66 -14.79 -15.80
N TYR A 43 -8.68 -13.61 -16.43
CA TYR A 43 -9.19 -13.44 -17.79
C TYR A 43 -8.23 -13.96 -18.87
N SER A 44 -7.00 -14.27 -18.50
CA SER A 44 -6.00 -14.87 -19.38
C SER A 44 -5.85 -16.38 -19.17
N ASP A 45 -6.66 -16.97 -18.29
CA ASP A 45 -6.71 -18.43 -18.09
C ASP A 45 -7.69 -19.05 -19.10
N GLY A 46 -7.19 -19.94 -19.94
CA GLY A 46 -8.03 -20.62 -20.93
C GLY A 46 -7.26 -21.21 -22.12
N PRO A 47 -7.95 -21.96 -23.01
CA PRO A 47 -7.31 -22.69 -24.11
C PRO A 47 -6.46 -21.83 -25.04
N LYS A 48 -6.84 -20.54 -25.22
CA LYS A 48 -6.10 -19.59 -26.07
C LYS A 48 -4.76 -19.17 -25.50
N HIS A 49 -4.54 -19.35 -24.19
CA HIS A 49 -3.33 -18.97 -23.46
C HIS A 49 -2.65 -20.19 -22.83
N ALA A 50 -2.99 -21.41 -23.27
CA ALA A 50 -2.51 -22.67 -22.68
C ALA A 50 -0.97 -22.75 -22.66
N GLU A 51 -0.28 -22.21 -23.66
CA GLU A 51 1.18 -22.16 -23.72
C GLU A 51 1.80 -21.30 -22.59
N HIS A 52 1.03 -20.37 -22.02
CA HIS A 52 1.45 -19.47 -20.95
C HIS A 52 0.83 -19.80 -19.58
N ALA A 53 0.07 -20.92 -19.49
CA ALA A 53 -0.71 -21.26 -18.30
C ALA A 53 0.12 -21.29 -17.00
N VAL A 54 1.35 -21.82 -17.07
CA VAL A 54 2.26 -21.88 -15.90
C VAL A 54 2.66 -20.48 -15.44
N THR A 55 3.00 -19.59 -16.38
CA THR A 55 3.36 -18.20 -16.06
C THR A 55 2.17 -17.45 -15.46
N ILE A 56 0.99 -17.57 -16.08
CA ILE A 56 -0.24 -16.91 -15.61
C ILE A 56 -0.63 -17.41 -14.21
N ALA A 57 -0.57 -18.71 -13.98
CA ALA A 57 -0.88 -19.29 -12.67
C ALA A 57 0.12 -18.83 -11.58
N SER A 58 1.41 -18.74 -11.91
CA SER A 58 2.45 -18.25 -11.00
C SER A 58 2.20 -16.79 -10.62
N VAL A 59 1.92 -15.93 -11.62
CA VAL A 59 1.60 -14.52 -11.36
C VAL A 59 0.34 -14.42 -10.50
N LEU A 60 -0.71 -15.18 -10.82
CA LEU A 60 -1.97 -15.16 -10.07
C LEU A 60 -1.77 -15.53 -8.60
N ALA A 61 -1.02 -16.60 -8.33
CA ALA A 61 -0.76 -17.04 -6.96
C ALA A 61 -0.03 -15.96 -6.16
N GLU A 62 0.94 -15.29 -6.77
CA GLU A 62 1.74 -14.27 -6.09
C GLU A 62 0.94 -12.97 -5.86
N VAL A 63 0.20 -12.48 -6.85
CA VAL A 63 -0.58 -11.26 -6.69
C VAL A 63 -1.70 -11.42 -5.66
N ASP A 64 -2.28 -12.60 -5.51
CA ASP A 64 -3.28 -12.86 -4.46
C ASP A 64 -2.66 -12.75 -3.05
N VAL A 65 -1.43 -13.21 -2.85
CA VAL A 65 -0.69 -13.02 -1.59
C VAL A 65 -0.35 -11.57 -1.36
N LEU A 66 0.20 -10.87 -2.37
CA LEU A 66 0.59 -9.47 -2.27
C LEU A 66 -0.62 -8.55 -2.01
N ARG A 67 -1.79 -8.88 -2.55
CA ARG A 67 -3.05 -8.15 -2.29
C ARG A 67 -3.41 -8.19 -0.81
N VAL A 68 -3.34 -9.36 -0.18
CA VAL A 68 -3.64 -9.52 1.25
C VAL A 68 -2.60 -8.79 2.11
N GLU A 69 -1.32 -8.91 1.75
CA GLU A 69 -0.23 -8.19 2.43
C GLU A 69 -0.42 -6.68 2.35
N ALA A 70 -0.74 -6.14 1.18
CA ALA A 70 -0.93 -4.71 0.99
C ALA A 70 -2.09 -4.15 1.84
N VAL A 71 -3.21 -4.86 1.94
CA VAL A 71 -4.32 -4.46 2.83
C VAL A 71 -3.87 -4.44 4.29
N ARG A 72 -3.09 -5.44 4.73
CA ARG A 72 -2.54 -5.48 6.08
C ARG A 72 -1.58 -4.30 6.34
N LEU A 73 -0.74 -3.97 5.37
CA LEU A 73 0.19 -2.84 5.49
C LEU A 73 -0.52 -1.49 5.65
N ALA A 74 -1.72 -1.33 5.06
CA ALA A 74 -2.55 -0.15 5.29
C ALA A 74 -3.03 -0.05 6.74
N GLU A 75 -3.37 -1.18 7.36
CA GLU A 75 -3.74 -1.23 8.78
C GLU A 75 -2.53 -0.98 9.68
N ASP A 76 -1.40 -1.63 9.37
CA ASP A 76 -0.15 -1.49 10.13
C ASP A 76 0.35 -0.03 10.10
N ASP A 77 0.23 0.68 8.96
CA ASP A 77 0.60 2.10 8.85
C ASP A 77 -0.24 2.99 9.77
N ALA A 78 -1.55 2.77 9.80
CA ALA A 78 -2.45 3.54 10.67
C ALA A 78 -2.16 3.31 12.16
N VAL A 79 -1.89 2.07 12.55
CA VAL A 79 -1.52 1.71 13.92
C VAL A 79 -0.17 2.32 14.30
N ALA A 80 0.83 2.19 13.43
CA ALA A 80 2.16 2.72 13.68
C ALA A 80 2.17 4.25 13.81
N PHE A 81 1.38 4.95 12.98
CA PHE A 81 1.25 6.40 13.08
C PHE A 81 0.53 6.85 14.36
N THR A 82 -0.48 6.09 14.81
CA THR A 82 -1.14 6.35 16.09
C THR A 82 -0.16 6.22 17.25
N ALA A 83 0.71 5.21 17.25
CA ALA A 83 1.75 5.05 18.27
C ALA A 83 2.72 6.26 18.31
N VAL A 84 3.05 6.87 17.16
CA VAL A 84 3.85 8.09 17.10
C VAL A 84 3.12 9.24 17.79
N THR A 85 1.84 9.46 17.48
CA THR A 85 1.07 10.55 18.10
C THR A 85 0.90 10.38 19.60
N ASP A 86 0.75 9.15 20.07
CA ASP A 86 0.64 8.82 21.50
C ASP A 86 1.97 9.07 22.22
N ALA A 87 3.11 8.70 21.61
CA ALA A 87 4.42 8.99 22.17
C ALA A 87 4.66 10.50 22.35
N TYR A 88 4.16 11.32 21.45
CA TYR A 88 4.26 12.79 21.58
C TYR A 88 3.39 13.38 22.69
N ARG A 89 2.36 12.68 23.16
CA ARG A 89 1.49 13.11 24.28
C ARG A 89 2.10 12.85 25.66
N LEU A 90 3.14 12.02 25.76
CA LEU A 90 3.83 11.75 27.01
C LEU A 90 4.44 13.01 27.62
N PRO A 91 4.56 13.11 28.96
CA PRO A 91 5.27 14.20 29.62
C PRO A 91 6.70 14.37 29.10
N LYS A 92 7.17 15.62 28.99
CA LYS A 92 8.55 15.92 28.53
C LYS A 92 9.58 15.24 29.42
N GLY A 93 10.52 14.51 28.84
CA GLY A 93 11.58 13.81 29.56
C GLY A 93 12.28 12.75 28.71
N PRO A 94 13.29 12.06 29.28
CA PRO A 94 14.03 11.01 28.57
C PRO A 94 13.15 9.88 28.06
N GLU A 95 12.15 9.46 28.84
CA GLU A 95 11.20 8.40 28.49
C GLU A 95 10.40 8.76 27.24
N ARG A 96 9.89 10.01 27.16
CA ARG A 96 9.21 10.48 25.93
C ARG A 96 10.13 10.45 24.73
N SER A 97 11.38 10.88 24.88
CA SER A 97 12.34 10.88 23.77
C SER A 97 12.62 9.46 23.27
N ALA A 98 12.77 8.51 24.16
CA ALA A 98 12.95 7.10 23.82
C ALA A 98 11.69 6.52 23.17
N ALA A 99 10.48 6.80 23.69
CA ALA A 99 9.23 6.37 23.13
C ALA A 99 9.00 6.92 21.70
N ILE A 100 9.30 8.20 21.48
CA ILE A 100 9.20 8.83 20.16
C ILE A 100 10.19 8.15 19.18
N ALA A 101 11.44 7.94 19.58
CA ALA A 101 12.41 7.27 18.72
C ALA A 101 11.98 5.86 18.31
N ALA A 102 11.48 5.08 19.27
CA ALA A 102 10.96 3.74 19.01
C ALA A 102 9.73 3.74 18.09
N ALA A 103 8.78 4.64 18.35
CA ALA A 103 7.57 4.77 17.54
C ALA A 103 7.89 5.20 16.10
N LEU A 104 8.80 6.15 15.90
CA LEU A 104 9.25 6.59 14.57
C LEU A 104 9.96 5.46 13.81
N ALA A 105 10.80 4.68 14.48
CA ALA A 105 11.43 3.51 13.87
C ALA A 105 10.38 2.47 13.42
N GLY A 106 9.36 2.21 14.24
CA GLY A 106 8.25 1.34 13.91
C GLY A 106 7.41 1.87 12.74
N ALA A 107 7.16 3.18 12.71
CA ALA A 107 6.36 3.82 11.65
C ALA A 107 7.06 3.87 10.29
N ALA A 108 8.37 3.64 10.22
CA ALA A 108 9.08 3.51 8.95
C ALA A 108 8.90 2.14 8.28
N VAL A 109 8.48 1.10 9.03
CA VAL A 109 8.41 -0.28 8.53
C VAL A 109 7.29 -0.49 7.50
N PRO A 110 6.01 -0.12 7.77
CA PRO A 110 4.93 -0.35 6.81
C PRO A 110 5.16 0.33 5.46
N PRO A 111 5.58 1.63 5.38
CA PRO A 111 5.89 2.28 4.10
C PRO A 111 7.02 1.59 3.33
N ALA A 112 8.08 1.16 4.00
CA ALA A 112 9.19 0.46 3.35
C ALA A 112 8.74 -0.87 2.73
N ARG A 113 7.96 -1.66 3.45
CA ARG A 113 7.38 -2.91 2.94
C ARG A 113 6.40 -2.66 1.80
N THR A 114 5.61 -1.60 1.89
CA THR A 114 4.68 -1.20 0.85
C THR A 114 5.40 -0.88 -0.47
N ILE A 115 6.59 -0.26 -0.41
CA ILE A 115 7.42 -0.02 -1.60
C ILE A 115 7.88 -1.35 -2.20
N ALA A 116 8.36 -2.29 -1.39
CA ALA A 116 8.80 -3.59 -1.88
C ALA A 116 7.65 -4.38 -2.57
N VAL A 117 6.45 -4.35 -1.99
CA VAL A 117 5.24 -4.92 -2.62
C VAL A 117 4.96 -4.25 -3.96
N ALA A 118 5.00 -2.92 -4.03
CA ALA A 118 4.74 -2.18 -5.26
C ALA A 118 5.78 -2.47 -6.36
N GLU A 119 7.07 -2.54 -6.03
CA GLU A 119 8.13 -2.92 -6.96
C GLU A 119 7.91 -4.33 -7.51
N ARG A 120 7.49 -5.25 -6.65
CA ARG A 120 7.17 -6.61 -7.08
C ARG A 120 5.96 -6.67 -8.01
N LEU A 121 4.91 -5.89 -7.72
CA LEU A 121 3.73 -5.80 -8.58
C LEU A 121 4.06 -5.24 -9.97
N VAL A 122 4.94 -4.25 -10.07
CA VAL A 122 5.41 -3.75 -11.38
C VAL A 122 6.13 -4.86 -12.15
N ALA A 123 7.02 -5.60 -11.51
CA ALA A 123 7.71 -6.72 -12.16
C ALA A 123 6.73 -7.83 -12.62
N LEU A 124 5.69 -8.11 -11.84
CA LEU A 124 4.65 -9.07 -12.22
C LEU A 124 3.78 -8.56 -13.38
N ALA A 125 3.51 -7.25 -13.43
CA ALA A 125 2.82 -6.62 -14.56
C ALA A 125 3.64 -6.77 -15.86
N GLU A 126 4.95 -6.58 -15.80
CA GLU A 126 5.86 -6.77 -16.96
C GLU A 126 5.87 -8.23 -17.43
N VAL A 127 5.84 -9.20 -16.52
CA VAL A 127 5.75 -10.63 -16.86
C VAL A 127 4.39 -10.99 -17.47
N LEU A 128 3.30 -10.42 -16.96
CA LEU A 128 1.94 -10.72 -17.41
C LEU A 128 1.62 -10.06 -18.75
N LEU A 129 2.13 -8.86 -19.02
CA LEU A 129 1.80 -8.03 -20.17
C LEU A 129 1.88 -8.76 -21.52
N PRO A 130 2.96 -9.49 -21.87
CA PRO A 130 3.08 -10.15 -23.17
C PRO A 130 2.16 -11.36 -23.35
N VAL A 131 1.65 -11.95 -22.26
CA VAL A 131 0.85 -13.18 -22.26
C VAL A 131 -0.62 -12.94 -21.90
N ALA A 132 -0.96 -11.69 -21.55
CA ALA A 132 -2.30 -11.31 -21.10
C ALA A 132 -3.32 -11.30 -22.24
N ASN A 133 -4.57 -11.54 -21.87
CA ASN A 133 -5.71 -11.37 -22.77
C ASN A 133 -5.80 -9.89 -23.21
N ARG A 134 -5.74 -9.68 -24.53
CA ARG A 134 -5.75 -8.33 -25.13
C ARG A 134 -6.98 -7.49 -24.78
N ASN A 135 -8.11 -8.13 -24.44
CA ASN A 135 -9.34 -7.42 -24.09
C ASN A 135 -9.25 -6.69 -22.75
N VAL A 136 -8.31 -7.08 -21.88
CA VAL A 136 -8.09 -6.50 -20.54
C VAL A 136 -6.66 -5.99 -20.35
N ILE A 137 -5.90 -5.80 -21.45
CA ILE A 137 -4.50 -5.41 -21.39
C ILE A 137 -4.31 -3.99 -20.82
N THR A 138 -5.29 -3.12 -20.98
CA THR A 138 -5.29 -1.76 -20.41
C THR A 138 -5.28 -1.79 -18.89
N ASP A 139 -5.84 -2.84 -18.28
CA ASP A 139 -5.85 -2.98 -16.83
C ASP A 139 -4.47 -3.34 -16.26
N VAL A 140 -3.58 -3.94 -17.07
CA VAL A 140 -2.16 -4.12 -16.69
C VAL A 140 -1.47 -2.77 -16.57
N ALA A 141 -1.73 -1.85 -17.50
CA ALA A 141 -1.19 -0.48 -17.43
C ALA A 141 -1.73 0.26 -16.21
N ALA A 142 -3.04 0.19 -15.96
CA ALA A 142 -3.66 0.80 -14.78
C ALA A 142 -3.10 0.22 -13.47
N ALA A 143 -2.85 -1.08 -13.43
CA ALA A 143 -2.21 -1.74 -12.28
C ALA A 143 -0.79 -1.23 -12.06
N ALA A 144 0.01 -1.12 -13.13
CA ALA A 144 1.37 -0.61 -13.06
C ALA A 144 1.40 0.85 -12.58
N ASP A 145 0.48 1.70 -13.07
CA ASP A 145 0.38 3.10 -12.65
C ASP A 145 -0.02 3.19 -11.16
N ALA A 146 -1.00 2.41 -10.70
CA ALA A 146 -1.38 2.34 -9.30
C ALA A 146 -0.21 1.89 -8.39
N ALA A 147 0.66 1.01 -8.88
CA ALA A 147 1.86 0.60 -8.16
C ALA A 147 2.96 1.68 -8.20
N ARG A 148 3.12 2.41 -9.30
CA ARG A 148 4.21 3.40 -9.51
C ARG A 148 4.05 4.71 -8.75
N ASP A 149 2.84 5.15 -8.47
CA ASP A 149 2.54 6.44 -7.81
C ASP A 149 3.16 6.61 -6.42
N ARG A 150 3.91 5.62 -5.99
CA ARG A 150 4.62 5.51 -4.72
C ARG A 150 5.97 6.19 -4.65
N LYS A 151 6.65 6.40 -5.78
CA LYS A 151 7.95 7.11 -5.74
C LYS A 151 7.77 8.58 -5.34
N SER A 152 6.63 9.19 -5.68
CA SER A 152 6.30 10.56 -5.27
C SER A 152 5.90 10.66 -3.79
N THR A 153 5.25 9.64 -3.23
CA THR A 153 4.85 9.60 -1.81
C THR A 153 6.07 9.50 -0.86
N ARG A 154 7.17 8.89 -1.31
CA ARG A 154 8.42 8.77 -0.53
C ARG A 154 9.06 10.13 -0.22
N LEU A 155 8.93 11.11 -1.11
CA LEU A 155 9.46 12.46 -0.92
C LEU A 155 8.59 13.31 0.03
N ASN A 156 7.28 13.05 0.09
CA ASN A 156 6.36 13.79 0.94
C ASN A 156 6.32 13.30 2.40
N SER A 157 6.57 12.03 2.67
CA SER A 157 6.52 11.48 4.04
C SER A 157 7.68 11.99 4.90
N SER A 158 8.84 12.31 4.31
CA SER A 158 9.98 12.88 5.04
C SER A 158 9.84 14.37 5.36
N HIS A 159 8.96 15.10 4.65
CA HIS A 159 8.76 16.53 4.85
C HIS A 159 7.48 16.92 5.63
N SER A 160 6.55 16.00 5.84
CA SER A 160 5.24 16.31 6.43
C SER A 160 5.10 16.02 7.92
N LEU A 161 6.11 15.47 8.58
CA LEU A 161 6.07 15.20 10.02
C LEU A 161 5.90 16.46 10.90
N PRO A 162 6.44 17.65 10.58
CA PRO A 162 6.24 18.83 11.43
C PRO A 162 4.87 19.51 11.27
N SER A 163 4.19 19.39 10.12
CA SER A 163 3.00 20.21 9.83
C SER A 163 1.65 19.60 10.27
N ARG A 164 1.62 18.33 10.64
CA ARG A 164 0.42 17.64 11.14
C ARG A 164 0.36 17.52 12.67
N MET A 165 1.38 18.00 13.37
CA MET A 165 1.37 18.01 14.83
C MET A 165 0.51 19.17 15.32
N PRO A 166 -0.43 18.96 16.26
CA PRO A 166 -1.14 20.06 16.88
C PRO A 166 -0.09 20.93 17.61
N SER A 167 -0.13 22.24 17.32
CA SER A 167 0.59 23.24 18.10
C SER A 167 0.14 23.11 19.55
N SER A 168 1.03 22.66 20.40
CA SER A 168 0.79 22.69 21.84
C SER A 168 0.82 24.15 22.30
N ALA A 169 -0.35 24.73 22.52
CA ALA A 169 -0.50 25.89 23.36
C ALA A 169 -0.24 25.52 24.83
#